data_9ac9f753a30bddd80b1ff01e5bc497d1
#
_entry.id   9ac9f753a30bddd80b1ff01e5bc497d1
#
_cell.length_a   1.000
_cell.length_b   1.000
_cell.length_c   1.000
_cell.angle_alpha   90.00
_cell.angle_beta   90.00
_cell.angle_gamma   90.00
#
_symmetry.space_group_name_H-M   'P 1'
#
loop_
_entity.id
_entity.type
_entity.pdbx_description
1 polymer ?
#
loop_
_entity_poly.entity_id
_entity_poly.type
_entity_poly.pdbx_seq_one_letter_code
_entity_poly.pdbx_strand_id
1 'polypeptide(L)'
;MVGEPKRHTAEDNAVTMTQPRQQDPAYFEMLYEKYATDVLRVSYFYLGDRQKAEDVTQDVFVRLMLNAPVLQEGREKAWLLKVALNRCRDLWRGAWLKRVVLGSPAFELVPAPDEIGKLADEQELMGAINQLPANFKEVILLHYYQGYGINEIAEMMDLPEGTISSRLSRGRKKLESILKGGDVL
;
A
#
# COMPACT_ATOMS: atom_id res chain seq x y z
N MET A 1 -60.85 -32.86 -33.92
CA MET A 1 -60.01 -33.26 -32.80
C MET A 1 -58.73 -32.46 -32.85
N VAL A 2 -58.72 -31.35 -32.13
CA VAL A 2 -57.69 -30.30 -32.25
C VAL A 2 -56.76 -30.46 -31.06
N GLY A 3 -55.48 -30.76 -31.33
CA GLY A 3 -54.43 -30.88 -30.31
C GLY A 3 -53.89 -29.50 -29.95
N GLU A 4 -54.00 -29.16 -28.66
CA GLU A 4 -53.39 -27.95 -28.10
C GLU A 4 -51.88 -28.03 -28.08
N PRO A 5 -51.17 -26.95 -28.42
CA PRO A 5 -49.73 -26.84 -28.25
C PRO A 5 -49.44 -26.49 -26.78
N LYS A 6 -48.64 -27.31 -26.11
CA LYS A 6 -48.09 -27.07 -24.77
C LYS A 6 -47.21 -25.79 -24.82
N ARG A 7 -47.60 -24.81 -24.02
CA ARG A 7 -46.79 -23.63 -23.74
C ARG A 7 -45.60 -24.07 -22.89
N HIS A 8 -44.40 -23.95 -23.45
CA HIS A 8 -43.17 -23.96 -22.71
C HIS A 8 -43.08 -22.61 -21.98
N THR A 9 -43.26 -22.64 -20.70
CA THR A 9 -42.87 -21.53 -19.84
C THR A 9 -41.36 -21.48 -19.82
N ALA A 10 -40.80 -20.54 -20.55
CA ALA A 10 -39.41 -20.11 -20.37
C ALA A 10 -39.34 -19.49 -18.97
N GLU A 11 -38.77 -20.24 -18.03
CA GLU A 11 -38.33 -19.68 -16.78
C GLU A 11 -37.24 -18.66 -17.11
N ASP A 12 -37.60 -17.39 -16.89
CA ASP A 12 -36.69 -16.27 -16.88
C ASP A 12 -35.61 -16.54 -15.82
N ASN A 13 -34.50 -17.09 -16.28
CA ASN A 13 -33.24 -17.03 -15.55
C ASN A 13 -32.76 -15.60 -15.63
N ALA A 14 -33.41 -14.71 -14.87
CA ALA A 14 -32.86 -13.41 -14.55
C ALA A 14 -31.55 -13.64 -13.81
N VAL A 15 -30.45 -13.69 -14.58
CA VAL A 15 -29.11 -13.49 -14.05
C VAL A 15 -29.14 -12.11 -13.44
N THR A 16 -29.41 -12.07 -12.13
CA THR A 16 -29.19 -10.88 -11.31
C THR A 16 -27.71 -10.53 -11.46
N MET A 17 -27.40 -9.63 -12.37
CA MET A 17 -26.10 -8.98 -12.41
C MET A 17 -25.95 -8.29 -11.06
N THR A 18 -25.25 -8.96 -10.16
CA THR A 18 -24.85 -8.41 -8.87
C THR A 18 -24.04 -7.17 -9.19
N GLN A 19 -24.65 -6.00 -8.99
CA GLN A 19 -23.91 -4.73 -9.06
C GLN A 19 -22.69 -4.85 -8.17
N PRO A 20 -21.54 -4.34 -8.57
CA PRO A 20 -20.32 -4.57 -7.83
C PRO A 20 -20.49 -4.10 -6.39
N ARG A 21 -20.21 -4.99 -5.43
CA ARG A 21 -20.21 -4.76 -3.97
C ARG A 21 -19.49 -3.46 -3.56
N GLN A 22 -18.75 -2.88 -4.47
CA GLN A 22 -17.87 -1.73 -4.28
C GLN A 22 -18.59 -0.38 -4.18
N GLN A 23 -19.86 -0.30 -4.54
CA GLN A 23 -20.70 0.89 -4.33
C GLN A 23 -21.56 0.78 -3.06
N ASP A 24 -21.43 -0.34 -2.33
CA ASP A 24 -22.11 -0.54 -1.07
C ASP A 24 -21.34 0.18 0.06
N PRO A 25 -21.95 1.15 0.74
CA PRO A 25 -21.34 1.82 1.89
C PRO A 25 -20.87 0.84 2.97
N ALA A 26 -21.58 -0.25 3.20
CA ALA A 26 -21.22 -1.27 4.18
C ALA A 26 -19.93 -2.02 3.78
N TYR A 27 -19.74 -2.28 2.48
CA TYR A 27 -18.50 -2.88 1.99
C TYR A 27 -17.31 -1.92 2.14
N PHE A 28 -17.50 -0.64 1.87
CA PHE A 28 -16.48 0.38 2.10
C PHE A 28 -16.09 0.46 3.58
N GLU A 29 -17.06 0.54 4.48
CA GLU A 29 -16.85 0.60 5.92
C GLU A 29 -16.06 -0.61 6.43
N MET A 30 -16.46 -1.80 5.99
CA MET A 30 -15.75 -3.05 6.29
C MET A 30 -14.27 -3.00 5.85
N LEU A 31 -13.99 -2.52 4.63
CA LEU A 31 -12.61 -2.41 4.14
C LEU A 31 -11.82 -1.36 4.92
N TYR A 32 -12.46 -0.24 5.26
CA TYR A 32 -11.84 0.81 6.06
C TYR A 32 -11.46 0.29 7.45
N GLU A 33 -12.39 -0.28 8.19
CA GLU A 33 -12.14 -0.85 9.52
C GLU A 33 -11.04 -1.91 9.49
N LYS A 34 -11.04 -2.75 8.47
CA LYS A 34 -10.11 -3.87 8.35
C LYS A 34 -8.69 -3.45 7.97
N TYR A 35 -8.53 -2.44 7.09
CA TYR A 35 -7.27 -2.17 6.44
C TYR A 35 -6.70 -0.75 6.65
N ALA A 36 -7.47 0.20 7.22
CA ALA A 36 -6.99 1.58 7.39
C ALA A 36 -5.71 1.65 8.24
N THR A 37 -5.63 0.84 9.28
CA THR A 37 -4.44 0.76 10.14
C THR A 37 -3.22 0.24 9.39
N ASP A 38 -3.37 -0.77 8.53
CA ASP A 38 -2.26 -1.30 7.72
C ASP A 38 -1.75 -0.26 6.72
N VAL A 39 -2.68 0.43 6.04
CA VAL A 39 -2.36 1.51 5.10
C VAL A 39 -1.64 2.66 5.81
N LEU A 40 -2.16 3.09 6.98
CA LEU A 40 -1.56 4.15 7.78
C LEU A 40 -0.13 3.80 8.21
N ARG A 41 0.06 2.61 8.74
CA ARG A 41 1.38 2.15 9.22
C ARG A 41 2.41 2.05 8.10
N VAL A 42 2.05 1.44 6.96
CA VAL A 42 2.94 1.36 5.80
C VAL A 42 3.30 2.75 5.28
N SER A 43 2.33 3.65 5.19
CA SER A 43 2.55 5.03 4.78
C SER A 43 3.46 5.77 5.77
N TYR A 44 3.28 5.56 7.06
CA TYR A 44 4.10 6.15 8.12
C TYR A 44 5.55 5.64 8.07
N PHE A 45 5.76 4.33 7.97
CA PHE A 45 7.11 3.77 7.80
C PHE A 45 7.79 4.24 6.51
N TYR A 46 7.00 4.49 5.46
CA TYR A 46 7.56 4.99 4.20
C TYR A 46 7.97 6.46 4.27
N LEU A 47 7.14 7.32 4.87
CA LEU A 47 7.28 8.78 4.83
C LEU A 47 8.01 9.34 6.04
N GLY A 48 7.99 8.65 7.20
CA GLY A 48 8.51 9.14 8.47
C GLY A 48 7.72 10.33 9.03
N ASP A 49 6.51 10.58 8.54
CA ASP A 49 5.69 11.75 8.87
C ASP A 49 4.24 11.28 9.04
N ARG A 50 3.72 11.42 10.26
CA ARG A 50 2.38 10.94 10.63
C ARG A 50 1.28 11.67 9.86
N GLN A 51 1.38 12.98 9.76
CA GLN A 51 0.36 13.78 9.08
C GLN A 51 0.25 13.42 7.60
N LYS A 52 1.40 13.29 6.92
CA LYS A 52 1.43 12.83 5.54
C LYS A 52 0.91 11.40 5.39
N ALA A 53 1.18 10.53 6.35
CA ALA A 53 0.65 9.16 6.34
C ALA A 53 -0.88 9.13 6.49
N GLU A 54 -1.44 9.98 7.36
CA GLU A 54 -2.88 10.16 7.50
C GLU A 54 -3.51 10.71 6.22
N ASP A 55 -2.90 11.71 5.59
CA ASP A 55 -3.34 12.26 4.30
C ASP A 55 -3.33 11.20 3.19
N VAL A 56 -2.26 10.38 3.13
CA VAL A 56 -2.19 9.25 2.18
C VAL A 56 -3.30 8.25 2.44
N THR A 57 -3.54 7.92 3.71
CA THR A 57 -4.61 6.98 4.08
C THR A 57 -5.97 7.48 3.63
N GLN A 58 -6.29 8.74 3.92
CA GLN A 58 -7.52 9.37 3.44
C GLN A 58 -7.62 9.35 1.90
N ASP A 59 -6.55 9.75 1.20
CA ASP A 59 -6.49 9.74 -0.27
C ASP A 59 -6.78 8.34 -0.85
N VAL A 60 -6.24 7.28 -0.23
CA VAL A 60 -6.45 5.89 -0.67
C VAL A 60 -7.91 5.50 -0.57
N PHE A 61 -8.55 5.78 0.57
CA PHE A 61 -9.95 5.42 0.78
C PHE A 61 -10.92 6.31 0.02
N VAL A 62 -10.61 7.59 -0.19
CA VAL A 62 -11.36 8.46 -1.10
C VAL A 62 -11.30 7.93 -2.53
N ARG A 63 -10.12 7.47 -3.01
CA ARG A 63 -10.00 6.85 -4.33
C ARG A 63 -10.78 5.55 -4.44
N LEU A 64 -10.77 4.72 -3.40
CA LEU A 64 -11.59 3.51 -3.35
C LEU A 64 -13.07 3.86 -3.53
N MET A 65 -13.56 4.87 -2.82
CA MET A 65 -14.97 5.30 -2.87
C MET A 65 -15.35 5.92 -4.22
N LEU A 66 -14.49 6.79 -4.76
CA LEU A 66 -14.80 7.51 -6.00
C LEU A 66 -14.65 6.67 -7.26
N ASN A 67 -13.65 5.79 -7.31
CA ASN A 67 -13.35 5.03 -8.52
C ASN A 67 -14.01 3.65 -8.55
N ALA A 68 -14.53 3.18 -7.40
CA ALA A 68 -15.15 1.88 -7.23
C ALA A 68 -14.47 0.76 -8.08
N PRO A 69 -13.13 0.56 -7.93
CA PRO A 69 -12.42 -0.40 -8.77
C PRO A 69 -12.94 -1.81 -8.50
N VAL A 70 -12.98 -2.64 -9.54
CA VAL A 70 -13.32 -4.05 -9.36
C VAL A 70 -12.17 -4.74 -8.64
N LEU A 71 -12.30 -4.88 -7.32
CA LEU A 71 -11.33 -5.58 -6.50
C LEU A 71 -11.60 -7.09 -6.53
N GLN A 72 -10.58 -7.87 -6.77
CA GLN A 72 -10.67 -9.32 -6.62
C GLN A 72 -10.75 -9.67 -5.14
N GLU A 73 -11.64 -10.59 -4.79
CA GLU A 73 -11.79 -11.09 -3.43
C GLU A 73 -10.44 -11.62 -2.91
N GLY A 74 -10.05 -11.17 -1.71
CA GLY A 74 -8.77 -11.51 -1.09
C GLY A 74 -7.58 -10.67 -1.56
N ARG A 75 -7.74 -9.78 -2.56
CA ARG A 75 -6.70 -8.88 -3.04
C ARG A 75 -6.93 -7.41 -2.68
N GLU A 76 -7.95 -7.12 -1.89
CA GLU A 76 -8.32 -5.75 -1.48
C GLU A 76 -7.16 -5.06 -0.77
N LYS A 77 -6.54 -5.73 0.20
CA LYS A 77 -5.39 -5.20 0.94
C LYS A 77 -4.22 -4.89 0.00
N ALA A 78 -3.91 -5.79 -0.92
CA ALA A 78 -2.82 -5.62 -1.87
C ALA A 78 -3.03 -4.37 -2.75
N TRP A 79 -4.27 -4.16 -3.23
CA TRP A 79 -4.64 -2.98 -3.99
C TRP A 79 -4.49 -1.69 -3.17
N LEU A 80 -5.02 -1.67 -1.94
CA LEU A 80 -4.94 -0.52 -1.05
C LEU A 80 -3.48 -0.13 -0.76
N LEU A 81 -2.63 -1.12 -0.46
CA LEU A 81 -1.21 -0.90 -0.21
C LEU A 81 -0.47 -0.44 -1.48
N LYS A 82 -0.80 -0.98 -2.67
CA LYS A 82 -0.24 -0.50 -3.93
C LYS A 82 -0.56 0.97 -4.17
N VAL A 83 -1.81 1.38 -3.96
CA VAL A 83 -2.23 2.78 -4.10
C VAL A 83 -1.50 3.67 -3.09
N ALA A 84 -1.41 3.24 -1.83
CA ALA A 84 -0.70 3.96 -0.77
C ALA A 84 0.79 4.16 -1.11
N LEU A 85 1.50 3.10 -1.50
CA LEU A 85 2.92 3.17 -1.86
C LEU A 85 3.17 4.06 -3.08
N ASN A 86 2.30 4.02 -4.08
CA ASN A 86 2.38 4.93 -5.23
C ASN A 86 2.24 6.39 -4.76
N ARG A 87 1.28 6.69 -3.88
CA ARG A 87 1.09 8.03 -3.35
C ARG A 87 2.27 8.49 -2.49
N CYS A 88 2.80 7.62 -1.64
CA CYS A 88 4.00 7.89 -0.85
C CYS A 88 5.20 8.21 -1.74
N ARG A 89 5.39 7.45 -2.83
CA ARG A 89 6.46 7.67 -3.80
C ARG A 89 6.34 9.03 -4.48
N ASP A 90 5.13 9.44 -4.85
CA ASP A 90 4.88 10.75 -5.49
C ASP A 90 5.18 11.91 -4.52
N LEU A 91 4.74 11.80 -3.26
CA LEU A 91 5.05 12.78 -2.23
C LEU A 91 6.56 12.88 -1.97
N TRP A 92 7.23 11.75 -1.88
CA TRP A 92 8.68 11.70 -1.68
C TRP A 92 9.43 12.33 -2.85
N ARG A 93 9.03 12.04 -4.09
CA ARG A 93 9.59 12.62 -5.31
C ARG A 93 9.38 14.13 -5.37
N GLY A 94 8.19 14.60 -5.02
CA GLY A 94 7.88 16.03 -4.96
C GLY A 94 8.70 16.77 -3.91
N ALA A 95 8.90 16.18 -2.73
CA ALA A 95 9.74 16.74 -1.67
C ALA A 95 11.22 16.75 -2.08
N TRP A 96 11.71 15.71 -2.74
CA TRP A 96 13.07 15.64 -3.25
C TRP A 96 13.33 16.72 -4.33
N LEU A 97 12.41 16.89 -5.27
CA LEU A 97 12.53 17.89 -6.34
C LEU A 97 12.56 19.31 -5.77
N LYS A 98 11.70 19.62 -4.82
CA LYS A 98 11.69 20.91 -4.10
C LYS A 98 13.03 21.16 -3.40
N ARG A 99 13.63 20.13 -2.82
CA ARG A 99 14.92 20.22 -2.12
C ARG A 99 16.07 20.50 -3.06
N VAL A 100 16.13 19.79 -4.20
CA VAL A 100 17.18 19.99 -5.22
C VAL A 100 17.06 21.37 -5.86
N VAL A 101 15.85 21.85 -6.14
CA VAL A 101 15.62 23.14 -6.81
C VAL A 101 15.74 24.33 -5.86
N LEU A 102 15.36 24.18 -4.59
CA LEU A 102 15.30 25.28 -3.63
C LEU A 102 16.46 25.31 -2.62
N GLY A 103 17.42 24.36 -2.69
CA GLY A 103 18.59 24.33 -1.82
C GLY A 103 18.26 24.26 -0.31
N SER A 104 17.09 23.77 0.05
CA SER A 104 16.67 23.70 1.46
C SER A 104 17.47 22.64 2.22
N PRO A 105 17.89 22.94 3.47
CA PRO A 105 18.68 22.02 4.28
C PRO A 105 17.94 20.72 4.58
N ALA A 106 18.74 19.72 4.97
CA ALA A 106 18.30 18.35 5.25
C ALA A 106 17.00 18.29 6.06
N PHE A 107 16.20 17.28 5.72
CA PHE A 107 15.03 16.89 6.48
C PHE A 107 15.43 16.66 7.94
N GLU A 108 15.13 17.60 8.80
CA GLU A 108 15.04 17.29 10.21
C GLU A 108 13.92 16.26 10.33
N LEU A 109 14.29 15.06 10.74
CA LEU A 109 13.37 14.07 11.26
C LEU A 109 12.66 14.76 12.43
N VAL A 110 11.49 15.34 12.17
CA VAL A 110 10.62 15.76 13.25
C VAL A 110 10.17 14.47 13.92
N PRO A 111 10.57 14.21 15.15
CA PRO A 111 10.05 13.07 15.89
C PRO A 111 8.55 13.27 16.00
N ALA A 112 7.74 12.40 15.37
CA ALA A 112 6.32 12.39 15.62
C ALA A 112 6.11 11.97 17.07
N PRO A 113 5.42 12.76 17.90
CA PRO A 113 5.07 12.31 19.23
C PRO A 113 4.01 11.22 19.14
N ASP A 114 4.37 10.06 19.65
CA ASP A 114 3.56 9.16 20.46
C ASP A 114 2.33 8.47 19.89
N GLU A 115 2.47 7.25 19.76
CA GLU A 115 1.67 6.05 20.03
C GLU A 115 1.92 4.89 19.05
N ILE A 116 2.54 5.14 17.90
CA ILE A 116 2.86 4.09 16.92
C ILE A 116 4.28 3.53 17.15
N GLY A 117 5.15 4.26 17.84
CA GLY A 117 6.51 3.84 18.14
C GLY A 117 6.83 4.03 19.62
N LYS A 118 6.44 3.09 20.47
CA LYS A 118 6.71 3.15 21.91
C LYS A 118 8.06 2.57 22.35
N LEU A 119 8.83 1.99 21.44
CA LEU A 119 10.13 1.40 21.74
C LEU A 119 11.23 2.13 20.98
N ALA A 120 12.36 2.39 21.64
CA ALA A 120 13.53 3.02 21.03
C ALA A 120 13.98 2.25 19.77
N ASP A 121 13.85 0.92 19.79
CA ASP A 121 14.16 0.03 18.67
C ASP A 121 13.28 0.28 17.43
N GLU A 122 12.01 0.63 17.62
CA GLU A 122 11.11 0.96 16.50
C GLU A 122 11.47 2.29 15.83
N GLN A 123 11.89 3.27 16.61
CA GLN A 123 12.34 4.57 16.09
C GLN A 123 13.66 4.43 15.32
N GLU A 124 14.59 3.64 15.83
CA GLU A 124 15.84 3.34 15.16
C GLU A 124 15.60 2.61 13.83
N LEU A 125 14.77 1.57 13.86
CA LEU A 125 14.38 0.83 12.65
C LEU A 125 13.69 1.72 11.62
N MET A 126 12.77 2.57 12.06
CA MET A 126 12.09 3.52 11.18
C MET A 126 13.07 4.52 10.57
N GLY A 127 14.00 5.05 11.37
CA GLY A 127 15.06 5.92 10.90
C GLY A 127 15.93 5.25 9.83
N ALA A 128 16.28 3.98 10.05
CA ALA A 128 17.02 3.18 9.09
C ALA A 128 16.24 2.88 7.80
N ILE A 129 14.96 2.53 7.90
CA ILE A 129 14.08 2.33 6.74
C ILE A 129 13.95 3.62 5.93
N ASN A 130 13.86 4.77 6.58
CA ASN A 130 13.73 6.06 5.90
C ASN A 130 14.97 6.45 5.09
N GLN A 131 16.15 5.92 5.41
CA GLN A 131 17.37 6.10 4.65
C GLN A 131 17.49 5.18 3.43
N LEU A 132 16.61 4.18 3.30
CA LEU A 132 16.62 3.30 2.14
C LEU A 132 16.13 4.02 0.88
N PRO A 133 16.71 3.71 -0.31
CA PRO A 133 16.11 4.07 -1.59
C PRO A 133 14.66 3.55 -1.70
N ALA A 134 13.80 4.32 -2.35
CA ALA A 134 12.37 4.03 -2.46
C ALA A 134 12.05 2.59 -2.92
N ASN A 135 12.76 2.12 -3.94
CA ASN A 135 12.60 0.78 -4.51
C ASN A 135 12.98 -0.37 -3.55
N PHE A 136 13.87 -0.13 -2.58
CA PHE A 136 14.20 -1.09 -1.54
C PHE A 136 13.22 -1.00 -0.37
N LYS A 137 12.85 0.22 0.01
CA LYS A 137 11.88 0.49 1.07
C LYS A 137 10.55 -0.22 0.81
N GLU A 138 10.01 -0.10 -0.41
CA GLU A 138 8.74 -0.71 -0.81
C GLU A 138 8.75 -2.23 -0.61
N VAL A 139 9.74 -2.91 -1.15
CA VAL A 139 9.80 -4.39 -1.05
C VAL A 139 10.08 -4.86 0.39
N ILE A 140 10.86 -4.10 1.15
CA ILE A 140 11.12 -4.38 2.58
C ILE A 140 9.81 -4.28 3.37
N LEU A 141 9.05 -3.20 3.21
CA LEU A 141 7.77 -3.01 3.89
C LEU A 141 6.74 -4.05 3.50
N LEU A 142 6.62 -4.37 2.22
CA LEU A 142 5.67 -5.38 1.76
C LEU A 142 6.03 -6.78 2.25
N HIS A 143 7.31 -7.15 2.21
CA HIS A 143 7.74 -8.49 2.57
C HIS A 143 7.83 -8.71 4.09
N TYR A 144 8.61 -7.88 4.78
CA TYR A 144 8.90 -8.10 6.20
C TYR A 144 7.84 -7.54 7.14
N TYR A 145 7.18 -6.46 6.75
CA TYR A 145 6.17 -5.85 7.61
C TYR A 145 4.75 -6.34 7.30
N GLN A 146 4.43 -6.55 6.01
CA GLN A 146 3.09 -6.99 5.60
C GLN A 146 2.99 -8.48 5.30
N GLY A 147 4.11 -9.21 5.22
CA GLY A 147 4.14 -10.66 5.06
C GLY A 147 3.91 -11.17 3.64
N TYR A 148 3.96 -10.32 2.62
CA TYR A 148 3.78 -10.74 1.24
C TYR A 148 4.96 -11.57 0.72
N GLY A 149 4.65 -12.62 -0.05
CA GLY A 149 5.64 -13.40 -0.78
C GLY A 149 6.23 -12.64 -1.98
N ILE A 150 7.36 -13.12 -2.48
CA ILE A 150 8.06 -12.50 -3.63
C ILE A 150 7.15 -12.44 -4.86
N ASN A 151 6.41 -13.51 -5.15
CA ASN A 151 5.47 -13.60 -6.26
C ASN A 151 4.31 -12.61 -6.11
N GLU A 152 3.76 -12.48 -4.92
CA GLU A 152 2.68 -11.53 -4.64
C GLU A 152 3.14 -10.08 -4.81
N ILE A 153 4.34 -9.76 -4.32
CA ILE A 153 4.94 -8.43 -4.49
C ILE A 153 5.23 -8.15 -5.98
N ALA A 154 5.69 -9.16 -6.73
CA ALA A 154 5.93 -9.06 -8.16
C ALA A 154 4.66 -8.70 -8.92
N GLU A 155 3.55 -9.37 -8.62
CA GLU A 155 2.22 -9.04 -9.17
C GLU A 155 1.74 -7.65 -8.73
N MET A 156 1.88 -7.31 -7.44
CA MET A 156 1.47 -6.00 -6.92
C MET A 156 2.21 -4.84 -7.60
N MET A 157 3.50 -5.01 -7.85
CA MET A 157 4.37 -3.95 -8.38
C MET A 157 4.51 -4.00 -9.90
N ASP A 158 3.95 -5.01 -10.55
CA ASP A 158 4.11 -5.27 -11.99
C ASP A 158 5.59 -5.35 -12.39
N LEU A 159 6.33 -6.21 -11.68
CA LEU A 159 7.78 -6.42 -11.84
C LEU A 159 8.11 -7.91 -11.82
N PRO A 160 9.17 -8.34 -12.52
CA PRO A 160 9.64 -9.72 -12.44
C PRO A 160 10.04 -10.14 -11.02
N GLU A 161 9.76 -11.39 -10.62
CA GLU A 161 10.15 -11.94 -9.31
C GLU A 161 11.66 -11.80 -9.03
N GLY A 162 12.49 -12.01 -10.04
CA GLY A 162 13.95 -11.81 -9.94
C GLY A 162 14.33 -10.37 -9.56
N THR A 163 13.54 -9.39 -10.01
CA THR A 163 13.72 -7.99 -9.63
C THR A 163 13.36 -7.78 -8.16
N ILE A 164 12.25 -8.35 -7.69
CA ILE A 164 11.83 -8.27 -6.28
C ILE A 164 12.86 -8.96 -5.39
N SER A 165 13.27 -10.18 -5.72
CA SER A 165 14.29 -10.92 -4.98
C SER A 165 15.60 -10.16 -4.86
N SER A 166 16.09 -9.57 -5.96
CA SER A 166 17.30 -8.76 -5.95
C SER A 166 17.17 -7.47 -5.12
N ARG A 167 16.00 -6.81 -5.19
CA ARG A 167 15.72 -5.62 -4.36
C ARG A 167 15.65 -5.96 -2.88
N LEU A 168 15.01 -7.07 -2.50
CA LEU A 168 14.96 -7.55 -1.12
C LEU A 168 16.35 -7.85 -0.59
N SER A 169 17.16 -8.59 -1.34
CA SER A 169 18.53 -8.93 -0.93
C SER A 169 19.40 -7.68 -0.72
N ARG A 170 19.37 -6.74 -1.66
CA ARG A 170 20.13 -5.48 -1.57
C ARG A 170 19.57 -4.56 -0.48
N GLY A 171 18.25 -4.45 -0.38
CA GLY A 171 17.57 -3.64 0.64
C GLY A 171 17.91 -4.12 2.03
N ARG A 172 17.88 -5.45 2.28
CA ARG A 172 18.26 -6.04 3.56
C ARG A 172 19.72 -5.74 3.93
N LYS A 173 20.66 -5.94 2.99
CA LYS A 173 22.08 -5.64 3.23
C LYS A 173 22.30 -4.19 3.57
N LYS A 174 21.62 -3.28 2.86
CA LYS A 174 21.73 -1.84 3.11
C LYS A 174 21.12 -1.45 4.46
N LEU A 175 19.97 -2.01 4.81
CA LEU A 175 19.32 -1.80 6.11
C LEU A 175 20.23 -2.27 7.25
N GLU A 176 20.81 -3.46 7.12
CA GLU A 176 21.75 -4.02 8.09
C GLU A 176 22.99 -3.13 8.25
N SER A 177 23.53 -2.58 7.15
CA SER A 177 24.65 -1.64 7.20
C SER A 177 24.29 -0.37 7.96
N ILE A 178 23.12 0.20 7.71
CA ILE A 178 22.64 1.41 8.42
C ILE A 178 22.50 1.15 9.91
N LEU A 179 21.84 0.04 10.30
CA LEU A 179 21.61 -0.32 11.71
C LEU A 179 22.91 -0.64 12.47
N LYS A 180 23.94 -1.11 11.79
CA LYS A 180 25.27 -1.37 12.41
C LYS A 180 26.14 -0.12 12.50
N GLY A 181 25.64 1.07 12.15
CA GLY A 181 26.42 2.31 12.13
C GLY A 181 27.48 2.36 11.04
N GLY A 182 27.34 1.53 10.01
CA GLY A 182 28.23 1.56 8.85
C GLY A 182 27.96 2.78 7.99
N ASP A 183 28.97 3.60 7.73
CA ASP A 183 28.93 4.69 6.77
C ASP A 183 28.46 4.16 5.42
N VAL A 184 27.35 4.68 4.95
CA VAL A 184 26.83 4.41 3.61
C VAL A 184 27.53 5.38 2.66
N LEU A 185 28.66 4.96 2.12
CA LEU A 185 29.26 5.59 0.93
C LEU A 185 28.43 5.29 -0.31
#